data_5027258f82d99f07598e5451479f831d
#
_entry.id   5027258f82d99f07598e5451479f831d
#
_cell.length_a   1.000
_cell.length_b   1.000
_cell.length_c   1.000
_cell.angle_alpha   90.00
_cell.angle_beta   90.00
_cell.angle_gamma   90.00
#
_symmetry.space_group_name_H-M   'P 1'
#
loop_
_entity.id
_entity.type
_entity.pdbx_description
1 polymer ?
#
loop_
_entity_poly.entity_id
_entity_poly.type
_entity_poly.pdbx_seq_one_letter_code
_entity_poly.pdbx_strand_id
1 'polypeptide(L)'
;MANPETIEDLINLALVIKDAKQKNALVALNVINDNNSSEKKEQQGKRNLEKAAMIAAAADVPVTMVSRYDLNIASGIIHTIKEYEATDIVIGLHRKANIVDSFFGHLAESLLKGTHREVMIAKFLMPVNTLRRINIAVPPKAEYESGFSKWVEHFCRMGSILGCRVHFFANERTLMRVQQLVKKRHAGTPTEFSILEKWEDLLLLTG
;
A
#
# COMPACT_ATOMS: atom_id res chain seq x y z
N MET A 1 -13.09 4.42 -5.15
CA MET A 1 -13.26 3.86 -6.52
C MET A 1 -11.89 3.60 -7.11
N ALA A 2 -11.59 2.37 -7.46
CA ALA A 2 -10.36 2.10 -8.19
C ALA A 2 -10.48 2.69 -9.61
N ASN A 3 -9.49 3.48 -10.00
CA ASN A 3 -9.39 3.95 -11.37
C ASN A 3 -9.07 2.74 -12.27
N PRO A 4 -9.81 2.48 -13.35
CA PRO A 4 -9.52 1.39 -14.29
C PRO A 4 -8.07 1.36 -14.78
N GLU A 5 -7.43 2.53 -14.90
CA GLU A 5 -6.04 2.68 -15.36
C GLU A 5 -4.99 2.21 -14.34
N THR A 6 -5.33 2.15 -13.05
CA THR A 6 -4.38 1.83 -11.97
C THR A 6 -4.66 0.50 -11.29
N ILE A 7 -5.71 -0.25 -11.73
CA ILE A 7 -6.09 -1.51 -11.10
C ILE A 7 -4.96 -2.53 -11.18
N GLU A 8 -4.31 -2.65 -12.33
CA GLU A 8 -3.23 -3.60 -12.55
C GLU A 8 -2.05 -3.33 -11.61
N ASP A 9 -1.60 -2.08 -11.54
CA ASP A 9 -0.52 -1.69 -10.64
C ASP A 9 -0.91 -1.89 -9.17
N LEU A 10 -2.16 -1.61 -8.82
CA LEU A 10 -2.67 -1.78 -7.45
C LEU A 10 -2.68 -3.25 -7.04
N ILE A 11 -3.15 -4.14 -7.90
CA ILE A 11 -3.17 -5.57 -7.63
C ILE A 11 -1.74 -6.12 -7.61
N ASN A 12 -0.87 -5.73 -8.54
CA ASN A 12 0.53 -6.13 -8.53
C ASN A 12 1.24 -5.69 -7.25
N LEU A 13 0.99 -4.47 -6.76
CA LEU A 13 1.50 -4.02 -5.47
C LEU A 13 0.96 -4.89 -4.32
N ALA A 14 -0.34 -5.16 -4.29
CA ALA A 14 -0.95 -6.00 -3.27
C ALA A 14 -0.38 -7.43 -3.27
N LEU A 15 -0.11 -7.99 -4.44
CA LEU A 15 0.53 -9.31 -4.59
C LEU A 15 1.96 -9.32 -4.04
N VAL A 16 2.73 -8.25 -4.31
CA VAL A 16 4.13 -8.14 -3.88
C VAL A 16 4.24 -7.98 -2.36
N ILE A 17 3.33 -7.23 -1.73
CA ILE A 17 3.34 -7.05 -0.27
C ILE A 17 2.69 -8.21 0.49
N LYS A 18 1.81 -8.98 -0.17
CA LYS A 18 1.15 -10.12 0.45
C LYS A 18 2.17 -11.14 0.97
N ASP A 19 2.01 -11.56 2.22
CA ASP A 19 2.84 -12.64 2.75
C ASP A 19 2.45 -13.97 2.10
N ALA A 20 3.40 -14.59 1.38
CA ALA A 20 3.19 -15.89 0.74
C ALA A 20 2.85 -17.01 1.74
N LYS A 21 3.21 -16.84 3.02
CA LYS A 21 2.85 -17.79 4.08
C LYS A 21 1.39 -17.69 4.50
N GLN A 22 0.74 -16.56 4.24
CA GLN A 22 -0.68 -16.36 4.51
C GLN A 22 -1.50 -16.84 3.33
N LYS A 23 -2.26 -17.92 3.55
CA LYS A 23 -3.15 -18.51 2.53
C LYS A 23 -4.43 -17.70 2.27
N ASN A 24 -4.65 -16.62 3.02
CA ASN A 24 -5.86 -15.81 2.90
C ASN A 24 -5.95 -15.17 1.51
N ALA A 25 -7.15 -15.15 0.96
CA ALA A 25 -7.45 -14.47 -0.30
C ALA A 25 -7.16 -12.96 -0.20
N LEU A 26 -6.84 -12.33 -1.32
CA LEU A 26 -6.95 -10.89 -1.44
C LEU A 26 -8.42 -10.48 -1.45
N VAL A 27 -8.76 -9.39 -0.78
CA VAL A 27 -10.09 -8.79 -0.85
C VAL A 27 -10.04 -7.59 -1.78
N ALA A 28 -10.66 -7.70 -2.95
CA ALA A 28 -10.86 -6.59 -3.87
C ALA A 28 -12.17 -5.89 -3.52
N LEU A 29 -12.09 -4.64 -3.06
CA LEU A 29 -13.24 -3.89 -2.57
C LEU A 29 -13.62 -2.73 -3.50
N ASN A 30 -14.89 -2.67 -3.86
CA ASN A 30 -15.52 -1.50 -4.46
C ASN A 30 -16.59 -0.96 -3.49
N VAL A 31 -16.39 0.25 -2.97
CA VAL A 31 -17.38 0.92 -2.13
C VAL A 31 -18.26 1.81 -2.99
N ILE A 32 -19.55 1.64 -2.88
CA ILE A 32 -20.60 2.42 -3.55
C ILE A 32 -21.21 3.33 -2.49
N ASN A 33 -21.15 4.64 -2.73
CA ASN A 33 -21.80 5.60 -1.84
C ASN A 33 -23.29 5.67 -2.19
N ASP A 34 -24.15 5.40 -1.21
CA ASP A 34 -25.61 5.37 -1.37
C ASP A 34 -26.18 6.67 -1.96
N ASN A 35 -25.59 7.80 -1.60
CA ASN A 35 -26.06 9.12 -2.05
C ASN A 35 -25.63 9.49 -3.48
N ASN A 36 -24.76 8.71 -4.11
CA ASN A 36 -24.15 9.05 -5.41
C ASN A 36 -23.95 7.81 -6.29
N SER A 37 -24.79 6.80 -6.13
CA SER A 37 -24.78 5.60 -6.99
C SER A 37 -25.45 5.90 -8.33
N SER A 38 -24.93 5.29 -9.38
CA SER A 38 -25.54 5.22 -10.70
C SER A 38 -25.21 3.87 -11.31
N GLU A 39 -26.11 3.34 -12.13
CA GLU A 39 -25.89 2.04 -12.80
C GLU A 39 -24.54 1.97 -13.53
N LYS A 40 -24.10 3.07 -14.14
CA LYS A 40 -22.80 3.14 -14.81
C LYS A 40 -21.64 2.95 -13.84
N LYS A 41 -21.70 3.55 -12.63
CA LYS A 41 -20.67 3.42 -11.60
C LYS A 41 -20.63 2.01 -11.02
N GLU A 42 -21.77 1.41 -10.83
CA GLU A 42 -21.90 0.03 -10.35
C GLU A 42 -21.35 -0.98 -11.35
N GLN A 43 -21.73 -0.85 -12.63
CA GLN A 43 -21.19 -1.68 -13.71
C GLN A 43 -19.68 -1.50 -13.86
N GLN A 44 -19.16 -0.27 -13.75
CA GLN A 44 -17.72 -0.02 -13.76
C GLN A 44 -17.03 -0.65 -12.56
N GLY A 45 -17.62 -0.55 -11.36
CA GLY A 45 -17.11 -1.20 -10.15
C GLY A 45 -17.00 -2.72 -10.31
N LYS A 46 -18.05 -3.36 -10.88
CA LYS A 46 -18.04 -4.80 -11.16
C LYS A 46 -16.94 -5.20 -12.13
N ARG A 47 -16.81 -4.49 -13.26
CA ARG A 47 -15.73 -4.73 -14.24
C ARG A 47 -14.35 -4.56 -13.61
N ASN A 48 -14.18 -3.59 -12.72
CA ASN A 48 -12.92 -3.36 -12.00
C ASN A 48 -12.57 -4.55 -11.08
N LEU A 49 -13.57 -5.09 -10.38
CA LEU A 49 -13.40 -6.27 -9.52
C LEU A 49 -13.07 -7.52 -10.35
N GLU A 50 -13.76 -7.74 -11.46
CA GLU A 50 -13.47 -8.84 -12.39
C GLU A 50 -12.04 -8.75 -12.94
N LYS A 51 -11.60 -7.55 -13.36
CA LYS A 51 -10.22 -7.31 -13.81
C LYS A 51 -9.21 -7.61 -12.70
N ALA A 52 -9.48 -7.18 -11.46
CA ALA A 52 -8.62 -7.46 -10.32
C ALA A 52 -8.49 -8.97 -10.06
N ALA A 53 -9.59 -9.70 -10.11
CA ALA A 53 -9.60 -11.15 -9.95
C ALA A 53 -8.81 -11.87 -11.06
N MET A 54 -8.94 -11.43 -12.31
CA MET A 54 -8.18 -12.00 -13.44
C MET A 54 -6.67 -11.81 -13.27
N ILE A 55 -6.23 -10.62 -12.84
CA ILE A 55 -4.81 -10.31 -12.65
C ILE A 55 -4.23 -11.17 -11.51
N ALA A 56 -4.94 -11.28 -10.39
CA ALA A 56 -4.48 -12.08 -9.26
C ALA A 56 -4.51 -13.59 -9.55
N ALA A 57 -5.48 -14.08 -10.35
CA ALA A 57 -5.54 -15.46 -10.79
C ALA A 57 -4.33 -15.84 -11.64
N ALA A 58 -3.79 -14.91 -12.44
CA ALA A 58 -2.55 -15.14 -13.19
C ALA A 58 -1.31 -15.34 -12.28
N ALA A 59 -1.40 -14.96 -11.01
CA ALA A 59 -0.38 -15.17 -9.98
C ALA A 59 -0.77 -16.28 -8.98
N ASP A 60 -1.76 -17.11 -9.30
CA ASP A 60 -2.30 -18.17 -8.41
C ASP A 60 -2.79 -17.67 -7.04
N VAL A 61 -3.22 -16.41 -6.96
CA VAL A 61 -3.73 -15.83 -5.72
C VAL A 61 -5.24 -15.67 -5.80
N PRO A 62 -6.02 -16.31 -4.89
CA PRO A 62 -7.46 -16.16 -4.87
C PRO A 62 -7.87 -14.74 -4.44
N VAL A 63 -8.93 -14.22 -5.08
CA VAL A 63 -9.50 -12.92 -4.76
C VAL A 63 -10.96 -13.07 -4.37
N THR A 64 -11.31 -12.49 -3.23
CA THR A 64 -12.71 -12.27 -2.84
C THR A 64 -13.14 -10.91 -3.38
N MET A 65 -14.09 -10.89 -4.29
CA MET A 65 -14.66 -9.66 -4.85
C MET A 65 -15.80 -9.16 -3.96
N VAL A 66 -15.68 -7.93 -3.47
CA VAL A 66 -16.65 -7.30 -2.58
C VAL A 66 -17.14 -5.99 -3.18
N SER A 67 -18.45 -5.90 -3.43
CA SER A 67 -19.12 -4.65 -3.74
C SER A 67 -19.99 -4.28 -2.54
N ARG A 68 -19.71 -3.14 -1.92
CA ARG A 68 -20.38 -2.73 -0.68
C ARG A 68 -21.01 -1.36 -0.83
N TYR A 69 -22.27 -1.27 -0.44
CA TYR A 69 -22.94 0.02 -0.24
C TYR A 69 -22.65 0.51 1.16
N ASP A 70 -22.24 1.78 1.28
CA ASP A 70 -21.95 2.39 2.58
C ASP A 70 -22.10 3.92 2.51
N LEU A 71 -22.21 4.55 3.68
CA LEU A 71 -22.37 6.00 3.80
C LEU A 71 -21.21 6.78 3.16
N ASN A 72 -20.00 6.25 3.29
CA ASN A 72 -18.80 6.81 2.68
C ASN A 72 -17.73 5.73 2.47
N ILE A 73 -16.69 6.08 1.72
CA ILE A 73 -15.63 5.13 1.36
C ILE A 73 -14.87 4.62 2.59
N ALA A 74 -14.56 5.48 3.57
CA ALA A 74 -13.83 5.06 4.76
C ALA A 74 -14.63 4.04 5.58
N SER A 75 -15.91 4.27 5.79
CA SER A 75 -16.79 3.33 6.52
C SER A 75 -16.85 1.98 5.82
N GLY A 76 -17.04 1.97 4.49
CA GLY A 76 -17.06 0.74 3.71
C GLY A 76 -15.74 -0.06 3.82
N ILE A 77 -14.60 0.61 3.81
CA ILE A 77 -13.29 -0.02 4.03
C ILE A 77 -13.21 -0.58 5.44
N ILE A 78 -13.56 0.19 6.48
CA ILE A 78 -13.48 -0.23 7.88
C ILE A 78 -14.38 -1.44 8.16
N HIS A 79 -15.61 -1.44 7.64
CA HIS A 79 -16.52 -2.58 7.77
C HIS A 79 -15.97 -3.83 7.07
N THR A 80 -15.41 -3.68 5.87
CA THR A 80 -14.80 -4.79 5.14
C THR A 80 -13.58 -5.36 5.85
N ILE A 81 -12.72 -4.50 6.43
CA ILE A 81 -11.58 -4.95 7.23
C ILE A 81 -12.03 -5.85 8.39
N LYS A 82 -13.08 -5.46 9.09
CA LYS A 82 -13.61 -6.23 10.22
C LYS A 82 -14.23 -7.55 9.78
N GLU A 83 -14.98 -7.54 8.68
CA GLU A 83 -15.67 -8.71 8.14
C GLU A 83 -14.71 -9.77 7.62
N TYR A 84 -13.67 -9.35 6.90
CA TYR A 84 -12.69 -10.26 6.28
C TYR A 84 -11.38 -10.38 7.07
N GLU A 85 -11.30 -9.77 8.26
CA GLU A 85 -10.10 -9.77 9.12
C GLU A 85 -8.84 -9.33 8.38
N ALA A 86 -8.99 -8.37 7.44
CA ALA A 86 -7.86 -7.91 6.65
C ALA A 86 -6.78 -7.27 7.53
N THR A 87 -5.54 -7.56 7.22
CA THR A 87 -4.35 -7.10 7.98
C THR A 87 -3.75 -5.83 7.41
N ASP A 88 -3.94 -5.59 6.12
CA ASP A 88 -3.34 -4.50 5.36
C ASP A 88 -4.36 -3.89 4.41
N ILE A 89 -4.22 -2.61 4.16
CA ILE A 89 -5.05 -1.84 3.24
C ILE A 89 -4.16 -1.23 2.18
N VAL A 90 -4.48 -1.45 0.90
CA VAL A 90 -3.79 -0.81 -0.21
C VAL A 90 -4.77 0.05 -0.99
N ILE A 91 -4.46 1.32 -1.14
CA ILE A 91 -5.30 2.30 -1.83
C ILE A 91 -4.49 2.92 -2.96
N GLY A 92 -5.02 2.83 -4.19
CA GLY A 92 -4.44 3.50 -5.35
C GLY A 92 -5.00 4.91 -5.53
N LEU A 93 -4.10 5.87 -5.72
CA LEU A 93 -4.46 7.23 -6.12
C LEU A 93 -4.63 7.34 -7.62
N HIS A 94 -5.52 8.24 -8.06
CA HIS A 94 -5.58 8.63 -9.45
C HIS A 94 -4.26 9.32 -9.87
N ARG A 95 -3.78 9.05 -11.09
CA ARG A 95 -2.52 9.67 -11.60
C ARG A 95 -2.52 11.19 -11.53
N LYS A 96 -3.68 11.82 -11.77
CA LYS A 96 -3.89 13.28 -11.73
C LYS A 96 -4.20 13.83 -10.33
N ALA A 97 -4.42 12.98 -9.33
CA ALA A 97 -4.71 13.44 -7.98
C ALA A 97 -3.46 14.07 -7.35
N ASN A 98 -3.63 15.24 -6.77
CA ASN A 98 -2.64 15.81 -5.88
C ASN A 98 -2.80 15.17 -4.51
N ILE A 99 -1.69 14.79 -3.86
CA ILE A 99 -1.69 14.21 -2.50
C ILE A 99 -2.30 15.20 -1.48
N VAL A 100 -2.33 16.49 -1.84
CA VAL A 100 -2.90 17.59 -1.04
C VAL A 100 -4.43 17.73 -1.21
N ASP A 101 -5.07 16.92 -2.08
CA ASP A 101 -6.53 16.98 -2.22
C ASP A 101 -7.21 16.67 -0.88
N SER A 102 -8.08 17.57 -0.45
CA SER A 102 -8.81 17.49 0.84
C SER A 102 -9.54 16.16 1.04
N PHE A 103 -10.01 15.54 -0.06
CA PHE A 103 -10.65 14.23 -0.04
C PHE A 103 -9.71 13.13 0.49
N PHE A 104 -8.44 13.13 0.07
CA PHE A 104 -7.47 12.13 0.54
C PHE A 104 -7.06 12.37 1.97
N GLY A 105 -6.92 13.62 2.38
CA GLY A 105 -6.69 13.96 3.78
C GLY A 105 -7.77 13.39 4.68
N HIS A 106 -9.05 13.62 4.34
CA HIS A 106 -10.19 13.08 5.08
C HIS A 106 -10.28 11.55 5.06
N LEU A 107 -10.01 10.91 3.92
CA LEU A 107 -10.01 9.44 3.83
C LEU A 107 -8.91 8.85 4.72
N ALA A 108 -7.69 9.33 4.58
CA ALA A 108 -6.55 8.87 5.37
C ALA A 108 -6.79 9.08 6.88
N GLU A 109 -7.24 10.26 7.27
CA GLU A 109 -7.57 10.57 8.67
C GLU A 109 -8.67 9.66 9.22
N SER A 110 -9.73 9.42 8.45
CA SER A 110 -10.82 8.53 8.86
C SER A 110 -10.37 7.08 9.00
N LEU A 111 -9.50 6.60 8.13
CA LEU A 111 -8.93 5.27 8.22
C LEU A 111 -7.98 5.14 9.42
N LEU A 112 -7.09 6.11 9.64
CA LEU A 112 -6.17 6.10 10.77
C LEU A 112 -6.89 6.15 12.12
N LYS A 113 -8.04 6.85 12.20
CA LYS A 113 -8.89 6.85 13.39
C LYS A 113 -9.75 5.58 13.53
N GLY A 114 -10.17 4.98 12.43
CA GLY A 114 -11.13 3.87 12.39
C GLY A 114 -10.52 2.48 12.42
N THR A 115 -9.20 2.35 12.21
CA THR A 115 -8.52 1.06 12.19
C THR A 115 -7.08 1.15 12.69
N HIS A 116 -6.59 0.06 13.28
CA HIS A 116 -5.17 -0.12 13.65
C HIS A 116 -4.40 -0.95 12.61
N ARG A 117 -4.90 -1.00 11.38
CA ARG A 117 -4.27 -1.74 10.28
C ARG A 117 -3.28 -0.85 9.54
N GLU A 118 -2.33 -1.48 8.88
CA GLU A 118 -1.41 -0.77 8.00
C GLU A 118 -2.16 -0.26 6.77
N VAL A 119 -1.96 1.02 6.44
CA VAL A 119 -2.57 1.66 5.28
C VAL A 119 -1.46 2.10 4.33
N MET A 120 -1.41 1.49 3.16
CA MET A 120 -0.50 1.88 2.09
C MET A 120 -1.28 2.66 1.02
N ILE A 121 -0.89 3.90 0.81
CA ILE A 121 -1.45 4.76 -0.23
C ILE A 121 -0.43 4.88 -1.35
N ALA A 122 -0.78 4.42 -2.55
CA ALA A 122 0.12 4.37 -3.68
C ALA A 122 -0.34 5.26 -4.84
N LYS A 123 0.59 6.04 -5.40
CA LYS A 123 0.40 6.76 -6.66
C LYS A 123 1.33 6.16 -7.71
N PHE A 124 0.76 5.54 -8.72
CA PHE A 124 1.52 4.84 -9.76
C PHE A 124 1.86 5.80 -10.92
N LEU A 125 3.13 6.08 -11.11
CA LEU A 125 3.66 6.82 -12.26
C LEU A 125 4.28 5.88 -13.29
N MET A 126 4.68 4.69 -12.84
CA MET A 126 5.22 3.60 -13.65
C MET A 126 4.74 2.25 -13.07
N PRO A 127 4.78 1.18 -13.85
CA PRO A 127 4.43 -0.16 -13.37
C PRO A 127 5.34 -0.63 -12.23
N VAL A 128 4.76 -1.25 -11.20
CA VAL A 128 5.48 -1.69 -9.99
C VAL A 128 6.62 -2.67 -10.32
N ASN A 129 6.44 -3.53 -11.30
CA ASN A 129 7.43 -4.53 -11.74
C ASN A 129 8.63 -3.92 -12.49
N THR A 130 8.60 -2.63 -12.82
CA THR A 130 9.71 -1.94 -13.47
C THR A 130 10.64 -1.23 -12.49
N LEU A 131 10.31 -1.23 -11.20
CA LEU A 131 11.12 -0.59 -10.16
C LEU A 131 12.52 -1.23 -10.08
N ARG A 132 13.55 -0.40 -10.02
CA ARG A 132 14.94 -0.81 -9.85
C ARG A 132 15.50 -0.41 -8.49
N ARG A 133 14.89 0.59 -7.88
CA ARG A 133 15.24 1.09 -6.56
C ARG A 133 13.99 1.58 -5.84
N ILE A 134 13.95 1.35 -4.54
CA ILE A 134 12.92 1.86 -3.63
C ILE A 134 13.64 2.74 -2.62
N ASN A 135 13.43 4.05 -2.68
CA ASN A 135 13.94 5.01 -1.72
C ASN A 135 12.88 5.23 -0.62
N ILE A 136 13.25 5.03 0.63
CA ILE A 136 12.34 5.10 1.78
C ILE A 136 12.84 6.16 2.74
N ALA A 137 12.12 7.26 2.83
CA ALA A 137 12.36 8.29 3.83
C ALA A 137 11.56 7.96 5.10
N VAL A 138 12.28 7.69 6.19
CA VAL A 138 11.70 7.24 7.45
C VAL A 138 11.64 8.43 8.41
N PRO A 139 10.45 8.79 8.92
CA PRO A 139 10.32 9.89 9.85
C PRO A 139 11.05 9.62 11.17
N PRO A 140 11.54 10.66 11.85
CA PRO A 140 12.12 10.54 13.17
C PRO A 140 11.14 9.88 14.15
N LYS A 141 11.65 9.01 15.01
CA LYS A 141 10.87 8.27 16.02
C LYS A 141 9.92 7.21 15.47
N ALA A 142 9.99 6.88 14.17
CA ALA A 142 9.17 5.81 13.58
C ALA A 142 9.40 4.45 14.26
N GLU A 143 10.56 4.23 14.84
CA GLU A 143 10.90 3.00 15.58
C GLU A 143 10.05 2.74 16.83
N TYR A 144 9.29 3.74 17.29
CA TYR A 144 8.36 3.61 18.42
C TYR A 144 6.93 3.25 17.99
N GLU A 145 6.63 3.34 16.69
CA GLU A 145 5.31 3.00 16.17
C GLU A 145 5.11 1.48 16.15
N SER A 146 3.93 1.03 16.53
CA SER A 146 3.59 -0.40 16.62
C SER A 146 3.72 -1.14 15.28
N GLY A 147 3.51 -0.44 14.16
CA GLY A 147 3.64 -0.97 12.80
C GLY A 147 5.05 -0.96 12.23
N PHE A 148 6.05 -0.40 12.95
CA PHE A 148 7.39 -0.17 12.42
C PHE A 148 8.04 -1.42 11.80
N SER A 149 8.09 -2.51 12.52
CA SER A 149 8.72 -3.73 12.01
C SER A 149 7.98 -4.30 10.80
N LYS A 150 6.67 -4.17 10.76
CA LYS A 150 5.83 -4.72 9.70
C LYS A 150 6.04 -3.99 8.37
N TRP A 151 5.99 -2.66 8.35
CA TRP A 151 6.20 -1.94 7.11
C TRP A 151 7.66 -2.03 6.61
N VAL A 152 8.67 -2.08 7.50
CA VAL A 152 10.06 -2.36 7.10
C VAL A 152 10.14 -3.72 6.40
N GLU A 153 9.49 -4.76 6.94
CA GLU A 153 9.43 -6.07 6.31
C GLU A 153 8.74 -6.04 4.94
N HIS A 154 7.66 -5.27 4.79
CA HIS A 154 6.99 -5.11 3.50
C HIS A 154 7.93 -4.55 2.43
N PHE A 155 8.66 -3.48 2.72
CA PHE A 155 9.60 -2.91 1.76
C PHE A 155 10.79 -3.83 1.45
N CYS A 156 11.32 -4.53 2.45
CA CYS A 156 12.36 -5.53 2.22
C CYS A 156 11.86 -6.67 1.33
N ARG A 157 10.63 -7.14 1.56
CA ARG A 157 9.99 -8.16 0.72
C ARG A 157 9.79 -7.67 -0.70
N MET A 158 9.30 -6.43 -0.87
CA MET A 158 9.20 -5.80 -2.19
C MET A 158 10.54 -5.79 -2.91
N GLY A 159 11.61 -5.36 -2.22
CA GLY A 159 12.96 -5.38 -2.79
C GLY A 159 13.40 -6.77 -3.25
N SER A 160 13.14 -7.79 -2.43
CA SER A 160 13.47 -9.19 -2.73
C SER A 160 12.66 -9.73 -3.91
N ILE A 161 11.34 -9.53 -3.93
CA ILE A 161 10.45 -10.06 -4.97
C ILE A 161 10.70 -9.35 -6.32
N LEU A 162 10.86 -8.03 -6.29
CA LEU A 162 11.09 -7.22 -7.50
C LEU A 162 12.55 -7.25 -7.97
N GLY A 163 13.46 -7.86 -7.19
CA GLY A 163 14.89 -7.85 -7.49
C GLY A 163 15.48 -6.44 -7.51
N CYS A 164 14.93 -5.51 -6.73
CA CYS A 164 15.36 -4.13 -6.68
C CYS A 164 16.05 -3.79 -5.36
N ARG A 165 16.83 -2.71 -5.37
CA ARG A 165 17.54 -2.21 -4.20
C ARG A 165 16.62 -1.38 -3.32
N VAL A 166 16.67 -1.57 -2.02
CA VAL A 166 15.91 -0.79 -1.03
C VAL A 166 16.87 0.13 -0.28
N HIS A 167 16.65 1.43 -0.34
CA HIS A 167 17.48 2.42 0.30
C HIS A 167 16.67 3.18 1.38
N PHE A 168 17.11 3.05 2.62
CA PHE A 168 16.49 3.72 3.76
C PHE A 168 17.24 5.00 4.11
N PHE A 169 16.49 6.08 4.25
CA PHE A 169 16.95 7.39 4.69
C PHE A 169 16.28 7.73 6.02
N ALA A 170 17.02 7.98 7.07
CA ALA A 170 16.52 8.33 8.38
C ALA A 170 17.59 9.05 9.21
N ASN A 171 17.20 9.65 10.34
CA ASN A 171 18.18 10.07 11.32
C ASN A 171 18.94 8.85 11.87
N GLU A 172 20.12 9.10 12.44
CA GLU A 172 21.04 8.04 12.89
C GLU A 172 20.36 7.02 13.81
N ARG A 173 19.57 7.46 14.77
CA ARG A 173 18.91 6.58 15.76
C ARG A 173 17.89 5.65 15.11
N THR A 174 16.99 6.19 14.29
CA THR A 174 15.97 5.42 13.58
C THR A 174 16.63 4.47 12.59
N LEU A 175 17.69 4.94 11.88
CA LEU A 175 18.43 4.15 10.90
C LEU A 175 19.08 2.92 11.54
N MET A 176 19.67 3.05 12.73
CA MET A 176 20.21 1.90 13.47
C MET A 176 19.14 0.84 13.75
N ARG A 177 17.90 1.24 14.06
CA ARG A 177 16.80 0.30 14.30
C ARG A 177 16.36 -0.40 13.03
N VAL A 178 16.27 0.34 11.90
CA VAL A 178 16.00 -0.28 10.59
C VAL A 178 17.09 -1.31 10.26
N GLN A 179 18.36 -0.94 10.39
CA GLN A 179 19.50 -1.84 10.13
C GLN A 179 19.44 -3.13 10.97
N GLN A 180 19.12 -3.01 12.25
CA GLN A 180 18.96 -4.17 13.15
C GLN A 180 17.85 -5.11 12.66
N LEU A 181 16.69 -4.57 12.25
CA LEU A 181 15.59 -5.37 11.71
C LEU A 181 15.96 -6.06 10.41
N VAL A 182 16.53 -5.32 9.47
CA VAL A 182 16.94 -5.84 8.17
C VAL A 182 17.97 -6.94 8.34
N LYS A 183 19.01 -6.73 9.14
CA LYS A 183 20.04 -7.72 9.42
C LYS A 183 19.49 -9.01 10.03
N LYS A 184 18.49 -8.87 10.93
CA LYS A 184 17.89 -10.02 11.63
C LYS A 184 16.98 -10.85 10.75
N ARG A 185 16.21 -10.23 9.85
CA ARG A 185 15.10 -10.90 9.14
C ARG A 185 15.23 -10.90 7.62
N HIS A 186 16.03 -10.01 7.04
CA HIS A 186 16.12 -9.76 5.60
C HIS A 186 17.56 -9.60 5.11
N ALA A 187 18.51 -10.33 5.68
CA ALA A 187 19.94 -10.22 5.34
C ALA A 187 20.25 -10.45 3.86
N GLY A 188 19.38 -11.15 3.11
CA GLY A 188 19.53 -11.39 1.68
C GLY A 188 18.96 -10.29 0.78
N THR A 189 18.25 -9.29 1.32
CA THR A 189 17.71 -8.20 0.52
C THR A 189 18.78 -7.13 0.28
N PRO A 190 19.03 -6.70 -0.97
CA PRO A 190 19.96 -5.62 -1.27
C PRO A 190 19.49 -4.31 -0.65
N THR A 191 20.08 -3.90 0.47
CA THR A 191 19.68 -2.71 1.22
C THR A 191 20.83 -1.73 1.36
N GLU A 192 20.51 -0.45 1.26
CA GLU A 192 21.41 0.69 1.51
C GLU A 192 20.84 1.57 2.61
N PHE A 193 21.69 2.33 3.29
CA PHE A 193 21.32 3.15 4.43
C PHE A 193 22.08 4.47 4.38
N SER A 194 21.35 5.59 4.46
CA SER A 194 21.93 6.93 4.50
C SER A 194 21.29 7.77 5.59
N ILE A 195 22.11 8.57 6.24
CA ILE A 195 21.63 9.51 7.25
C ILE A 195 20.89 10.66 6.55
N LEU A 196 19.71 10.97 7.07
CA LEU A 196 18.86 12.10 6.67
C LEU A 196 18.43 12.86 7.93
N GLU A 197 19.13 13.97 8.19
CA GLU A 197 18.80 14.82 9.35
C GLU A 197 17.73 15.86 9.03
N LYS A 198 17.67 16.31 7.79
CA LYS A 198 16.70 17.32 7.33
C LYS A 198 15.94 16.80 6.11
N TRP A 199 14.64 16.99 6.11
CA TRP A 199 13.78 16.54 5.01
C TRP A 199 14.08 17.23 3.68
N GLU A 200 14.56 18.47 3.72
CA GLU A 200 14.95 19.25 2.56
C GLU A 200 16.07 18.58 1.76
N ASP A 201 16.92 17.82 2.46
CA ASP A 201 18.07 17.15 1.84
C ASP A 201 17.65 15.88 1.06
N LEU A 202 16.42 15.37 1.25
CA LEU A 202 15.96 14.14 0.63
C LEU A 202 16.05 14.20 -0.90
N LEU A 203 15.64 15.31 -1.50
CA LEU A 203 15.66 15.46 -2.96
C LEU A 203 17.10 15.46 -3.52
N LEU A 204 18.07 15.93 -2.74
CA LEU A 204 19.49 15.90 -3.11
C LEU A 204 20.09 14.50 -3.04
N LEU A 205 19.57 13.65 -2.12
CA LEU A 205 20.08 12.29 -1.89
C LEU A 205 19.45 11.24 -2.82
N THR A 206 18.32 11.58 -3.46
CA THR A 206 17.54 10.64 -4.30
C THR A 206 17.61 10.95 -5.78
N GLY A 207 18.28 12.07 -6.18
CA GLY A 207 18.49 12.49 -7.56
C GLY A 207 19.45 11.62 -8.38
#